data_8d000f08e53c577b3e078e7431d3c4a7
#
_entry.id   8d000f08e53c577b3e078e7431d3c4a7
#
_cell.length_a   1.000
_cell.length_b   1.000
_cell.length_c   1.000
_cell.angle_alpha   90.00
_cell.angle_beta   90.00
_cell.angle_gamma   90.00
#
_symmetry.space_group_name_H-M   'P 1'
#
loop_
_entity.id
_entity.type
_entity.pdbx_description
1 polymer ?
#
loop_
_entity_poly.entity_id
_entity_poly.type
_entity_poly.pdbx_seq_one_letter_code
_entity_poly.pdbx_strand_id
1 'polypeptide(L)'
;MDKERAGIQSVEVGFSLLEGLTRSRGPLMLKDLASAAGMSAAKAHRYLVSFQRMGLVSQDARTARYDLGPAALKLGLASLARLDAVRLARERLPALQEDIQQTLALAVWGNRGPTIVHWEESHQSVTANLRLGDVMPLLSSATGRCFAAHLAPEVTAGLLQEELADAARRGRHDVPTDLAAAQALLAEVRERGSARVVDTLLPGIVAFCAPVFDAGGHLALAVTTLGSVATFDPAWDGAIDRPLRAMADRLSGDLGYGQG
;
A
#
# COMPACT_ATOMS: atom_id res chain seq x y z
N MET A 1 -8.38 -26.58 19.69
CA MET A 1 -8.22 -27.34 18.44
C MET A 1 -9.39 -26.93 17.54
N ASP A 2 -9.12 -25.95 16.67
CA ASP A 2 -10.10 -25.54 15.67
C ASP A 2 -10.29 -26.68 14.67
N LYS A 3 -11.53 -27.12 14.54
CA LYS A 3 -11.93 -28.10 13.54
C LYS A 3 -11.86 -27.41 12.19
N GLU A 4 -10.81 -27.66 11.40
CA GLU A 4 -10.74 -27.21 10.01
C GLU A 4 -12.06 -27.56 9.31
N ARG A 5 -12.80 -26.52 8.88
CA ARG A 5 -14.04 -26.73 8.14
C ARG A 5 -13.68 -27.30 6.77
N ALA A 6 -14.19 -28.48 6.47
CA ALA A 6 -13.95 -29.14 5.19
C ALA A 6 -14.50 -28.27 4.04
N GLY A 7 -13.65 -27.87 3.11
CA GLY A 7 -14.02 -27.20 1.86
C GLY A 7 -14.55 -28.16 0.80
N ILE A 8 -15.02 -27.64 -0.32
CA ILE A 8 -15.45 -28.42 -1.48
C ILE A 8 -14.27 -28.51 -2.46
N GLN A 9 -13.55 -29.62 -2.43
CA GLN A 9 -12.34 -29.87 -3.22
C GLN A 9 -12.49 -29.55 -4.72
N SER A 10 -13.67 -29.80 -5.31
CA SER A 10 -13.89 -29.49 -6.73
C SER A 10 -13.91 -27.97 -7.01
N VAL A 11 -14.33 -27.15 -6.05
CA VAL A 11 -14.29 -25.69 -6.17
C VAL A 11 -12.84 -25.20 -6.10
N GLU A 12 -12.07 -25.69 -5.13
CA GLU A 12 -10.66 -25.34 -4.95
C GLU A 12 -9.82 -25.73 -6.17
N VAL A 13 -10.01 -26.98 -6.65
CA VAL A 13 -9.35 -27.47 -7.86
C VAL A 13 -9.76 -26.69 -9.11
N GLY A 14 -11.01 -26.27 -9.23
CA GLY A 14 -11.47 -25.43 -10.33
C GLY A 14 -10.82 -24.03 -10.27
N PHE A 15 -10.76 -23.46 -9.07
CA PHE A 15 -10.22 -22.11 -8.87
C PHE A 15 -8.75 -21.96 -9.32
N SER A 16 -7.93 -23.02 -9.22
CA SER A 16 -6.54 -23.00 -9.72
C SER A 16 -6.41 -22.66 -11.21
N LEU A 17 -7.46 -22.92 -12.03
CA LEU A 17 -7.46 -22.48 -13.44
C LEU A 17 -7.67 -20.97 -13.56
N LEU A 18 -8.52 -20.36 -12.72
CA LEU A 18 -8.70 -18.91 -12.69
C LEU A 18 -7.43 -18.22 -12.22
N GLU A 19 -6.73 -18.77 -11.23
CA GLU A 19 -5.41 -18.28 -10.80
C GLU A 19 -4.37 -18.38 -11.92
N GLY A 20 -4.39 -19.45 -12.71
CA GLY A 20 -3.52 -19.61 -13.88
C GLY A 20 -3.74 -18.52 -14.92
N LEU A 21 -4.98 -18.09 -15.13
CA LEU A 21 -5.32 -16.98 -16.02
C LEU A 21 -4.91 -15.62 -15.45
N THR A 22 -5.10 -15.40 -14.14
CA THR A 22 -4.69 -14.13 -13.50
C THR A 22 -3.17 -13.92 -13.51
N ARG A 23 -2.38 -14.99 -13.38
CA ARG A 23 -0.91 -14.92 -13.43
C ARG A 23 -0.36 -14.77 -14.85
N SER A 24 -1.18 -15.03 -15.86
CA SER A 24 -0.76 -14.93 -17.26
C SER A 24 -0.88 -13.49 -17.76
N ARG A 25 0.09 -13.07 -18.59
CA ARG A 25 0.03 -11.77 -19.28
C ARG A 25 -0.95 -11.73 -20.46
N GLY A 26 -1.73 -12.79 -20.68
CA GLY A 26 -2.70 -12.87 -21.77
C GLY A 26 -3.35 -14.25 -21.90
N PRO A 27 -4.22 -14.44 -22.90
CA PRO A 27 -5.01 -15.65 -23.08
C PRO A 27 -4.15 -16.90 -23.27
N LEU A 28 -4.51 -18.02 -22.62
CA LEU A 28 -3.80 -19.29 -22.63
C LEU A 28 -4.51 -20.37 -23.45
N MET A 29 -3.72 -21.29 -24.04
CA MET A 29 -4.25 -22.53 -24.61
C MET A 29 -4.65 -23.50 -23.50
N LEU A 30 -5.62 -24.39 -23.76
CA LEU A 30 -6.07 -25.41 -22.81
C LEU A 30 -4.91 -26.19 -22.18
N LYS A 31 -3.92 -26.58 -22.99
CA LYS A 31 -2.77 -27.39 -22.54
C LYS A 31 -1.92 -26.61 -21.51
N ASP A 32 -1.64 -25.33 -21.82
CA ASP A 32 -0.79 -24.49 -20.98
C ASP A 32 -1.49 -24.17 -19.66
N LEU A 33 -2.78 -23.86 -19.72
CA LEU A 33 -3.61 -23.58 -18.55
C LEU A 33 -3.77 -24.82 -17.65
N ALA A 34 -4.00 -26.00 -18.23
CA ALA A 34 -4.07 -27.26 -17.49
C ALA A 34 -2.75 -27.58 -16.81
N SER A 35 -1.63 -27.35 -17.49
CA SER A 35 -0.28 -27.53 -16.92
C SER A 35 -0.03 -26.57 -15.77
N ALA A 36 -0.37 -25.27 -15.92
CA ALA A 36 -0.24 -24.26 -14.87
C ALA A 36 -1.06 -24.59 -13.62
N ALA A 37 -2.24 -25.23 -13.80
CA ALA A 37 -3.11 -25.66 -12.72
C ALA A 37 -2.83 -27.08 -12.21
N GLY A 38 -1.76 -27.74 -12.66
CA GLY A 38 -1.36 -29.08 -12.23
C GLY A 38 -2.38 -30.18 -12.51
N MET A 39 -3.15 -30.09 -13.61
CA MET A 39 -4.18 -31.07 -13.93
C MET A 39 -4.15 -31.51 -15.41
N SER A 40 -4.86 -32.61 -15.72
CA SER A 40 -5.00 -33.08 -17.11
C SER A 40 -5.91 -32.14 -17.93
N ALA A 41 -5.64 -32.00 -19.24
CA ALA A 41 -6.45 -31.17 -20.14
C ALA A 41 -7.93 -31.57 -20.15
N ALA A 42 -8.23 -32.86 -20.08
CA ALA A 42 -9.61 -33.34 -20.01
C ALA A 42 -10.33 -32.92 -18.72
N LYS A 43 -9.62 -32.87 -17.57
CA LYS A 43 -10.15 -32.36 -16.31
C LYS A 43 -10.34 -30.85 -16.36
N ALA A 44 -9.33 -30.12 -16.82
CA ALA A 44 -9.37 -28.67 -17.01
C ALA A 44 -10.55 -28.24 -17.91
N HIS A 45 -10.74 -28.90 -19.04
CA HIS A 45 -11.82 -28.60 -19.96
C HIS A 45 -13.20 -28.66 -19.30
N ARG A 46 -13.47 -29.66 -18.46
CA ARG A 46 -14.77 -29.75 -17.76
C ARG A 46 -15.04 -28.58 -16.82
N TYR A 47 -14.00 -28.10 -16.11
CA TYR A 47 -14.13 -26.91 -15.26
C TYR A 47 -14.31 -25.64 -16.12
N LEU A 48 -13.53 -25.51 -17.20
CA LEU A 48 -13.62 -24.35 -18.10
C LEU A 48 -15.00 -24.23 -18.75
N VAL A 49 -15.65 -25.35 -19.13
CA VAL A 49 -17.03 -25.34 -19.61
C VAL A 49 -17.99 -24.78 -18.55
N SER A 50 -17.80 -25.14 -17.28
CA SER A 50 -18.61 -24.59 -16.19
C SER A 50 -18.35 -23.11 -15.98
N PHE A 51 -17.10 -22.68 -16.02
CA PHE A 51 -16.71 -21.27 -15.87
C PHE A 51 -17.18 -20.42 -17.06
N GLN A 52 -17.18 -20.96 -18.29
CA GLN A 52 -17.76 -20.30 -19.46
C GLN A 52 -19.28 -20.08 -19.30
N ARG A 53 -20.01 -21.09 -18.82
CA ARG A 53 -21.45 -20.96 -18.54
C ARG A 53 -21.76 -19.89 -17.50
N MET A 54 -20.88 -19.69 -16.52
CA MET A 54 -20.98 -18.64 -15.51
C MET A 54 -20.41 -17.29 -15.96
N GLY A 55 -19.79 -17.24 -17.14
CA GLY A 55 -19.14 -16.02 -17.66
C GLY A 55 -17.84 -15.64 -16.95
N LEU A 56 -17.29 -16.51 -16.10
CA LEU A 56 -15.99 -16.29 -15.42
C LEU A 56 -14.80 -16.45 -16.37
N VAL A 57 -14.94 -17.27 -17.40
CA VAL A 57 -13.97 -17.51 -18.44
C VAL A 57 -14.62 -17.29 -19.78
N SER A 58 -13.89 -16.73 -20.74
CA SER A 58 -14.23 -16.65 -22.15
C SER A 58 -13.25 -17.47 -22.97
N GLN A 59 -13.69 -17.96 -24.14
CA GLN A 59 -12.81 -18.59 -25.11
C GLN A 59 -12.95 -17.87 -26.45
N ASP A 60 -11.83 -17.46 -27.01
CA ASP A 60 -11.78 -16.88 -28.34
C ASP A 60 -12.05 -17.96 -29.38
N ALA A 61 -13.09 -17.78 -30.20
CA ALA A 61 -13.51 -18.78 -31.19
C ALA A 61 -12.49 -19.00 -32.30
N ARG A 62 -11.62 -18.03 -32.59
CA ARG A 62 -10.62 -18.10 -33.67
C ARG A 62 -9.32 -18.75 -33.20
N THR A 63 -8.89 -18.44 -31.98
CA THR A 63 -7.59 -18.90 -31.44
C THR A 63 -7.73 -20.09 -30.49
N ALA A 64 -8.97 -20.40 -30.06
CA ALA A 64 -9.30 -21.38 -29.02
C ALA A 64 -8.63 -21.10 -27.66
N ARG A 65 -8.10 -19.89 -27.44
CA ARG A 65 -7.48 -19.49 -26.18
C ARG A 65 -8.53 -19.07 -25.16
N TYR A 66 -8.24 -19.35 -23.91
CA TYR A 66 -9.08 -19.00 -22.75
C TYR A 66 -8.55 -17.74 -22.08
N ASP A 67 -9.45 -16.88 -21.62
CA ASP A 67 -9.18 -15.67 -20.88
C ASP A 67 -10.24 -15.46 -19.79
N LEU A 68 -9.98 -14.52 -18.86
CA LEU A 68 -10.98 -14.11 -17.87
C LEU A 68 -12.21 -13.50 -18.58
N GLY A 69 -13.39 -13.93 -18.18
CA GLY A 69 -14.65 -13.48 -18.73
C GLY A 69 -15.25 -12.26 -18.01
N PRO A 70 -16.37 -11.71 -18.55
CA PRO A 70 -16.99 -10.50 -18.00
C PRO A 70 -17.49 -10.65 -16.56
N ALA A 71 -17.86 -11.87 -16.12
CA ALA A 71 -18.24 -12.10 -14.72
C ALA A 71 -17.05 -11.99 -13.77
N ALA A 72 -15.85 -12.39 -14.19
CA ALA A 72 -14.64 -12.20 -13.41
C ALA A 72 -14.33 -10.70 -13.21
N LEU A 73 -14.43 -9.90 -14.29
CA LEU A 73 -14.32 -8.44 -14.20
C LEU A 73 -15.34 -7.84 -13.24
N LYS A 74 -16.62 -8.25 -13.34
CA LYS A 74 -17.68 -7.76 -12.46
C LYS A 74 -17.41 -8.08 -10.98
N LEU A 75 -16.92 -9.29 -10.68
CA LEU A 75 -16.54 -9.67 -9.32
C LEU A 75 -15.38 -8.84 -8.81
N GLY A 76 -14.33 -8.64 -9.62
CA GLY A 76 -13.19 -7.80 -9.28
C GLY A 76 -13.59 -6.36 -9.00
N LEU A 77 -14.38 -5.74 -9.88
CA LEU A 77 -14.88 -4.37 -9.69
C LEU A 77 -15.76 -4.23 -8.45
N ALA A 78 -16.63 -5.21 -8.16
CA ALA A 78 -17.45 -5.20 -6.96
C ALA A 78 -16.62 -5.34 -5.67
N SER A 79 -15.53 -6.09 -5.72
CA SER A 79 -14.56 -6.18 -4.61
C SER A 79 -13.84 -4.86 -4.40
N LEU A 80 -13.27 -4.28 -5.47
CA LEU A 80 -12.58 -2.99 -5.43
C LEU A 80 -13.47 -1.86 -4.90
N ALA A 81 -14.74 -1.80 -5.33
CA ALA A 81 -15.68 -0.78 -4.86
C ALA A 81 -16.02 -0.88 -3.35
N ARG A 82 -15.72 -2.00 -2.72
CA ARG A 82 -15.94 -2.24 -1.28
C ARG A 82 -14.67 -2.12 -0.44
N LEU A 83 -13.51 -1.98 -1.09
CA LEU A 83 -12.25 -1.80 -0.39
C LEU A 83 -12.21 -0.38 0.21
N ASP A 84 -12.11 -0.33 1.53
CA ASP A 84 -11.82 0.87 2.29
C ASP A 84 -10.44 0.72 2.92
N ALA A 85 -9.45 1.32 2.27
CA ALA A 85 -8.05 1.23 2.69
C ALA A 85 -7.83 1.75 4.12
N VAL A 86 -8.54 2.81 4.52
CA VAL A 86 -8.43 3.39 5.87
C VAL A 86 -9.02 2.44 6.91
N ARG A 87 -10.19 1.84 6.63
CA ARG A 87 -10.79 0.85 7.53
C ARG A 87 -9.90 -0.36 7.70
N LEU A 88 -9.37 -0.91 6.60
CA LEU A 88 -8.47 -2.07 6.63
C LEU A 88 -7.19 -1.77 7.42
N ALA A 89 -6.60 -0.59 7.21
CA ALA A 89 -5.42 -0.17 7.95
C ALA A 89 -5.71 -0.04 9.46
N ARG A 90 -6.84 0.59 9.84
CA ARG A 90 -7.24 0.73 11.25
C ARG A 90 -7.37 -0.61 11.98
N GLU A 91 -7.84 -1.66 11.31
CA GLU A 91 -7.96 -3.01 11.88
C GLU A 91 -6.58 -3.63 12.18
N ARG A 92 -5.51 -3.17 11.51
CA ARG A 92 -4.14 -3.68 11.65
C ARG A 92 -3.25 -2.85 12.60
N LEU A 93 -3.59 -1.58 12.86
CA LEU A 93 -2.77 -0.69 13.69
C LEU A 93 -2.52 -1.20 15.11
N PRO A 94 -3.51 -1.77 15.85
CA PRO A 94 -3.27 -2.23 17.21
C PRO A 94 -2.15 -3.28 17.33
N ALA A 95 -2.08 -4.22 16.39
CA ALA A 95 -1.01 -5.24 16.40
C ALA A 95 0.37 -4.62 16.14
N LEU A 96 0.47 -3.65 15.23
CA LEU A 96 1.73 -2.93 15.02
C LEU A 96 2.10 -2.08 16.24
N GLN A 97 1.12 -1.43 16.87
CA GLN A 97 1.36 -0.62 18.06
C GLN A 97 1.88 -1.45 19.23
N GLU A 98 1.33 -2.67 19.44
CA GLU A 98 1.83 -3.61 20.44
C GLU A 98 3.28 -4.03 20.18
N ASP A 99 3.65 -4.18 18.91
CA ASP A 99 5.00 -4.60 18.50
C ASP A 99 6.02 -3.47 18.70
N ILE A 100 5.73 -2.25 18.22
CA ILE A 100 6.69 -1.15 18.24
C ILE A 100 6.53 -0.17 19.40
N GLN A 101 5.43 -0.22 20.16
CA GLN A 101 5.15 0.62 21.34
C GLN A 101 5.22 2.14 21.06
N GLN A 102 4.90 2.57 19.84
CA GLN A 102 4.91 3.96 19.41
C GLN A 102 3.55 4.42 18.95
N THR A 103 3.32 5.73 18.93
CA THR A 103 2.11 6.33 18.35
C THR A 103 2.06 6.12 16.85
N LEU A 104 0.86 5.80 16.33
CA LEU A 104 0.61 5.57 14.92
C LEU A 104 -0.41 6.56 14.36
N ALA A 105 -0.26 6.91 13.10
CA ALA A 105 -1.23 7.73 12.36
C ALA A 105 -1.43 7.18 10.95
N LEU A 106 -2.65 7.34 10.43
CA LEU A 106 -2.95 7.16 9.01
C LEU A 106 -3.17 8.52 8.36
N ALA A 107 -2.64 8.68 7.17
CA ALA A 107 -2.85 9.87 6.36
C ALA A 107 -3.28 9.50 4.95
N VAL A 108 -4.11 10.37 4.36
CA VAL A 108 -4.52 10.30 2.96
C VAL A 108 -4.21 11.64 2.28
N TRP A 109 -4.16 11.64 0.96
CA TRP A 109 -4.05 12.90 0.22
C TRP A 109 -5.40 13.63 0.22
N GLY A 110 -5.47 14.76 0.90
CA GLY A 110 -6.63 15.64 0.94
C GLY A 110 -6.51 16.80 -0.05
N ASN A 111 -7.49 17.70 -0.02
CA ASN A 111 -7.53 18.87 -0.91
C ASN A 111 -6.41 19.91 -0.68
N ARG A 112 -5.70 19.83 0.44
CA ARG A 112 -4.60 20.72 0.80
C ARG A 112 -3.28 19.99 1.05
N GLY A 113 -3.19 18.71 0.74
CA GLY A 113 -2.01 17.88 0.97
C GLY A 113 -2.25 16.68 1.89
N PRO A 114 -1.19 16.03 2.38
CA PRO A 114 -1.28 14.87 3.24
C PRO A 114 -2.05 15.19 4.52
N THR A 115 -3.18 14.53 4.76
CA THR A 115 -4.09 14.86 5.86
C THR A 115 -4.22 13.67 6.81
N ILE A 116 -4.05 13.88 8.11
CA ILE A 116 -4.21 12.85 9.14
C ILE A 116 -5.70 12.51 9.27
N VAL A 117 -6.05 11.22 9.09
CA VAL A 117 -7.43 10.72 9.16
C VAL A 117 -7.67 9.72 10.30
N HIS A 118 -6.60 9.22 10.91
CA HIS A 118 -6.68 8.36 12.08
C HIS A 118 -5.44 8.52 12.94
N TRP A 119 -5.62 8.32 14.26
CA TRP A 119 -4.59 8.46 15.28
C TRP A 119 -4.75 7.36 16.31
N GLU A 120 -3.69 6.62 16.61
CA GLU A 120 -3.62 5.58 17.63
C GLU A 120 -2.51 5.93 18.61
N GLU A 121 -2.88 6.36 19.83
CA GLU A 121 -1.92 6.81 20.84
C GLU A 121 -1.21 5.62 21.50
N SER A 122 0.10 5.71 21.66
CA SER A 122 0.85 4.77 22.49
C SER A 122 0.70 5.11 23.98
N HIS A 123 1.01 4.15 24.83
CA HIS A 123 1.11 4.40 26.28
C HIS A 123 2.27 5.34 26.66
N GLN A 124 3.22 5.55 25.77
CA GLN A 124 4.31 6.52 25.93
C GLN A 124 3.79 7.89 25.45
N SER A 125 3.60 8.81 26.37
CA SER A 125 3.11 10.16 26.06
C SER A 125 4.06 10.89 25.11
N VAL A 126 3.67 11.04 23.87
CA VAL A 126 4.33 11.94 22.92
C VAL A 126 3.55 13.24 22.91
N THR A 127 4.16 14.34 23.35
CA THR A 127 3.55 15.67 23.26
C THR A 127 3.70 16.20 21.82
N ALA A 128 3.04 15.54 20.89
CA ALA A 128 2.88 16.04 19.53
C ALA A 128 1.52 16.75 19.45
N ASN A 129 1.53 18.05 19.17
CA ASN A 129 0.29 18.84 19.07
C ASN A 129 -0.37 18.63 17.68
N LEU A 130 -0.47 17.35 17.25
CA LEU A 130 -1.08 16.93 16.00
C LEU A 130 -2.50 16.39 16.25
N ARG A 131 -3.42 16.66 15.31
CA ARG A 131 -4.83 16.30 15.42
C ARG A 131 -5.35 15.70 14.13
N LEU A 132 -6.47 15.01 14.23
CA LEU A 132 -7.23 14.60 13.04
C LEU A 132 -7.59 15.83 12.19
N GLY A 133 -7.35 15.73 10.88
CA GLY A 133 -7.55 16.82 9.92
C GLY A 133 -6.35 17.73 9.71
N ASP A 134 -5.27 17.58 10.48
CA ASP A 134 -4.05 18.34 10.25
C ASP A 134 -3.39 17.92 8.92
N VAL A 135 -2.90 18.93 8.20
CA VAL A 135 -2.19 18.77 6.93
C VAL A 135 -0.70 18.77 7.19
N MET A 136 -0.02 17.73 6.74
CA MET A 136 1.39 17.52 7.00
C MET A 136 2.26 18.16 5.91
N PRO A 137 3.29 18.96 6.28
CA PRO A 137 4.19 19.56 5.31
C PRO A 137 4.99 18.50 4.55
N LEU A 138 5.27 18.77 3.25
CA LEU A 138 5.92 17.80 2.36
C LEU A 138 7.40 17.56 2.69
N LEU A 139 8.14 18.58 3.11
CA LEU A 139 9.59 18.46 3.33
C LEU A 139 9.98 18.20 4.79
N SER A 140 9.21 18.72 5.74
CA SER A 140 9.57 18.64 7.15
C SER A 140 8.88 17.50 7.91
N SER A 141 7.90 16.79 7.34
CA SER A 141 7.28 15.62 7.95
C SER A 141 7.59 14.32 7.21
N ALA A 142 7.67 13.20 7.91
CA ALA A 142 7.82 11.87 7.30
C ALA A 142 6.61 11.55 6.41
N THR A 143 5.40 11.86 6.87
CA THR A 143 4.15 11.71 6.10
C THR A 143 4.23 12.49 4.78
N GLY A 144 4.60 13.76 4.83
CA GLY A 144 4.72 14.60 3.65
C GLY A 144 5.76 14.09 2.65
N ARG A 145 6.94 13.70 3.13
CA ARG A 145 8.00 13.11 2.29
C ARG A 145 7.53 11.83 1.60
N CYS A 146 6.79 10.99 2.31
CA CYS A 146 6.22 9.76 1.77
C CYS A 146 5.25 10.08 0.61
N PHE A 147 4.31 11.01 0.80
CA PHE A 147 3.38 11.42 -0.25
C PHE A 147 4.10 12.09 -1.43
N ALA A 148 5.03 13.01 -1.17
CA ALA A 148 5.78 13.68 -2.22
C ALA A 148 6.67 12.74 -3.03
N ALA A 149 7.15 11.65 -2.42
CA ALA A 149 7.95 10.63 -3.09
C ALA A 149 7.14 9.73 -4.03
N HIS A 150 5.86 9.47 -3.72
CA HIS A 150 5.08 8.43 -4.40
C HIS A 150 3.89 8.96 -5.22
N LEU A 151 3.51 10.23 -5.07
CA LEU A 151 2.52 10.86 -5.94
C LEU A 151 3.17 11.39 -7.23
N ALA A 152 2.34 11.58 -8.26
CA ALA A 152 2.77 12.22 -9.48
C ALA A 152 3.29 13.64 -9.19
N PRO A 153 4.42 14.06 -9.77
CA PRO A 153 5.05 15.37 -9.47
C PRO A 153 4.09 16.55 -9.63
N GLU A 154 3.16 16.47 -10.58
CA GLU A 154 2.18 17.52 -10.88
C GLU A 154 1.23 17.78 -9.71
N VAL A 155 0.95 16.74 -8.90
CA VAL A 155 0.06 16.82 -7.74
C VAL A 155 0.73 17.60 -6.59
N THR A 156 2.04 17.45 -6.43
CA THR A 156 2.78 17.99 -5.29
C THR A 156 3.57 19.26 -5.63
N ALA A 157 3.76 19.59 -6.92
CA ALA A 157 4.65 20.67 -7.38
C ALA A 157 4.37 22.02 -6.74
N GLY A 158 3.11 22.44 -6.66
CA GLY A 158 2.74 23.75 -6.09
C GLY A 158 3.13 23.86 -4.61
N LEU A 159 2.72 22.87 -3.81
CA LEU A 159 3.05 22.82 -2.38
C LEU A 159 4.56 22.69 -2.14
N LEU A 160 5.23 21.89 -2.95
CA LEU A 160 6.69 21.73 -2.87
C LEU A 160 7.43 23.03 -3.14
N GLN A 161 7.03 23.79 -4.16
CA GLN A 161 7.62 25.10 -4.47
C GLN A 161 7.41 26.11 -3.34
N GLU A 162 6.21 26.15 -2.76
CA GLU A 162 5.89 27.03 -1.64
C GLU A 162 6.75 26.69 -0.42
N GLU A 163 6.90 25.41 -0.07
CA GLU A 163 7.73 24.98 1.06
C GLU A 163 9.22 25.24 0.84
N LEU A 164 9.75 25.01 -0.37
CA LEU A 164 11.14 25.33 -0.70
C LEU A 164 11.42 26.84 -0.58
N ALA A 165 10.52 27.66 -1.10
CA ALA A 165 10.66 29.12 -0.99
C ALA A 165 10.59 29.60 0.47
N ASP A 166 9.72 29.00 1.29
CA ASP A 166 9.63 29.32 2.73
C ASP A 166 10.87 28.87 3.48
N ALA A 167 11.37 27.65 3.22
CA ALA A 167 12.60 27.12 3.81
C ALA A 167 13.81 28.02 3.51
N ALA A 168 13.96 28.43 2.25
CA ALA A 168 15.03 29.35 1.83
C ALA A 168 14.92 30.71 2.52
N ARG A 169 13.72 31.31 2.58
CA ARG A 169 13.50 32.59 3.27
C ARG A 169 13.82 32.55 4.76
N ARG A 170 13.53 31.45 5.43
CA ARG A 170 13.76 31.25 6.86
C ARG A 170 15.18 30.77 7.19
N GLY A 171 16.00 30.49 6.18
CA GLY A 171 17.35 29.95 6.35
C GLY A 171 17.35 28.60 7.03
N ARG A 172 16.36 27.73 6.73
CA ARG A 172 16.31 26.37 7.29
C ARG A 172 17.43 25.52 6.71
N HIS A 173 18.10 24.74 7.57
CA HIS A 173 19.17 23.82 7.20
C HIS A 173 18.78 22.34 7.39
N ASP A 174 17.62 22.09 7.98
CA ASP A 174 17.10 20.77 8.32
C ASP A 174 16.14 20.20 7.25
N VAL A 175 15.84 20.98 6.22
CA VAL A 175 15.05 20.60 5.05
C VAL A 175 15.69 21.13 3.77
N PRO A 176 15.41 20.52 2.60
CA PRO A 176 15.83 21.07 1.30
C PRO A 176 15.35 22.50 1.10
N THR A 177 16.20 23.34 0.47
CA THR A 177 15.89 24.73 0.10
C THR A 177 15.84 24.92 -1.41
N ASP A 178 16.16 23.87 -2.18
CA ASP A 178 16.10 23.88 -3.65
C ASP A 178 15.51 22.57 -4.16
N LEU A 179 15.09 22.58 -5.41
CA LEU A 179 14.40 21.45 -6.05
C LEU A 179 15.31 20.22 -6.20
N ALA A 180 16.60 20.40 -6.49
CA ALA A 180 17.53 19.29 -6.70
C ALA A 180 17.74 18.50 -5.40
N ALA A 181 17.95 19.20 -4.29
CA ALA A 181 18.06 18.59 -2.97
C ALA A 181 16.75 17.90 -2.55
N ALA A 182 15.59 18.50 -2.85
CA ALA A 182 14.29 17.87 -2.59
C ALA A 182 14.11 16.59 -3.41
N GLN A 183 14.45 16.60 -4.69
CA GLN A 183 14.37 15.43 -5.55
C GLN A 183 15.30 14.29 -5.08
N ALA A 184 16.52 14.62 -4.63
CA ALA A 184 17.44 13.64 -4.06
C ALA A 184 16.87 13.00 -2.77
N LEU A 185 16.30 13.82 -1.87
CA LEU A 185 15.61 13.34 -0.67
C LEU A 185 14.45 12.39 -1.01
N LEU A 186 13.61 12.76 -1.96
CA LEU A 186 12.45 11.96 -2.38
C LEU A 186 12.87 10.67 -3.11
N ALA A 187 14.00 10.67 -3.82
CA ALA A 187 14.58 9.47 -4.41
C ALA A 187 15.05 8.49 -3.32
N GLU A 188 15.71 8.99 -2.26
CA GLU A 188 16.09 8.17 -1.11
C GLU A 188 14.86 7.53 -0.43
N VAL A 189 13.77 8.27 -0.26
CA VAL A 189 12.51 7.75 0.30
C VAL A 189 11.98 6.57 -0.54
N ARG A 190 12.00 6.69 -1.87
CA ARG A 190 11.57 5.59 -2.76
C ARG A 190 12.47 4.37 -2.66
N GLU A 191 13.78 4.57 -2.61
CA GLU A 191 14.77 3.49 -2.53
C GLU A 191 14.65 2.73 -1.19
N ARG A 192 14.44 3.44 -0.09
CA ARG A 192 14.29 2.84 1.24
C ARG A 192 12.92 2.22 1.52
N GLY A 193 11.89 2.60 0.76
CA GLY A 193 10.51 2.18 0.99
C GLY A 193 9.84 2.82 2.21
N SER A 194 10.52 3.78 2.86
CA SER A 194 9.96 4.60 3.95
C SER A 194 10.61 5.98 4.00
N ALA A 195 9.92 6.94 4.59
CA ALA A 195 10.44 8.27 4.87
C ALA A 195 10.76 8.41 6.36
N ARG A 196 11.83 9.13 6.69
CA ARG A 196 12.23 9.43 8.07
C ARG A 196 12.43 10.92 8.28
N VAL A 197 12.05 11.39 9.48
CA VAL A 197 12.45 12.71 10.01
C VAL A 197 12.95 12.57 11.45
N VAL A 198 13.92 13.40 11.80
CA VAL A 198 14.44 13.52 13.16
C VAL A 198 14.52 15.01 13.47
N ASP A 199 13.86 15.48 14.53
CA ASP A 199 13.86 16.88 14.99
C ASP A 199 13.46 17.92 13.91
N THR A 200 12.80 17.50 12.83
CA THR A 200 12.59 18.38 11.67
C THR A 200 11.30 19.20 11.79
N LEU A 201 10.14 18.55 11.98
CA LEU A 201 8.85 19.24 12.13
C LEU A 201 8.62 19.67 13.58
N LEU A 202 8.89 18.78 14.50
CA LEU A 202 8.68 18.96 15.93
C LEU A 202 9.99 18.64 16.68
N PRO A 203 10.54 19.57 17.47
CA PRO A 203 11.72 19.30 18.27
C PRO A 203 11.51 18.11 19.22
N GLY A 204 12.52 17.26 19.33
CA GLY A 204 12.47 16.05 20.18
C GLY A 204 11.65 14.90 19.61
N ILE A 205 11.15 14.98 18.37
CA ILE A 205 10.32 13.95 17.75
C ILE A 205 11.04 13.31 16.56
N VAL A 206 10.98 11.98 16.53
CA VAL A 206 11.35 11.15 15.37
C VAL A 206 10.08 10.57 14.77
N ALA A 207 10.04 10.45 13.44
CA ALA A 207 8.97 9.77 12.75
C ALA A 207 9.47 8.97 11.55
N PHE A 208 8.84 7.82 11.31
CA PHE A 208 8.87 7.08 10.05
C PHE A 208 7.50 7.09 9.39
N CYS A 209 7.47 6.99 8.06
CA CYS A 209 6.24 6.85 7.31
C CYS A 209 6.44 5.88 6.14
N ALA A 210 5.58 4.88 6.02
CA ALA A 210 5.58 3.91 4.93
C ALA A 210 4.34 4.05 4.04
N PRO A 211 4.49 3.92 2.69
CA PRO A 211 3.40 4.01 1.74
C PRO A 211 2.58 2.72 1.70
N VAL A 212 1.28 2.85 1.44
CA VAL A 212 0.37 1.75 1.14
C VAL A 212 -0.24 1.98 -0.24
N PHE A 213 -0.07 1.00 -1.14
CA PHE A 213 -0.50 1.09 -2.53
C PHE A 213 -1.77 0.28 -2.78
N ASP A 214 -2.60 0.73 -3.70
CA ASP A 214 -3.76 -0.01 -4.22
C ASP A 214 -3.38 -0.96 -5.36
N ALA A 215 -4.35 -1.71 -5.88
CA ALA A 215 -4.19 -2.64 -7.00
C ALA A 215 -3.69 -1.98 -8.30
N GLY A 216 -3.88 -0.67 -8.45
CA GLY A 216 -3.39 0.13 -9.58
C GLY A 216 -1.97 0.65 -9.40
N GLY A 217 -1.35 0.39 -8.24
CA GLY A 217 -0.04 0.95 -7.88
C GLY A 217 -0.09 2.42 -7.45
N HIS A 218 -1.28 2.97 -7.17
CA HIS A 218 -1.41 4.33 -6.66
C HIS A 218 -1.31 4.33 -5.14
N LEU A 219 -0.73 5.41 -4.60
CA LEU A 219 -0.65 5.61 -3.15
C LEU A 219 -2.05 5.81 -2.56
N ALA A 220 -2.58 4.80 -1.87
CA ALA A 220 -3.91 4.83 -1.27
C ALA A 220 -3.91 5.58 0.07
N LEU A 221 -2.93 5.31 0.92
CA LEU A 221 -2.69 5.98 2.20
C LEU A 221 -1.23 5.82 2.63
N ALA A 222 -0.85 6.51 3.70
CA ALA A 222 0.44 6.31 4.34
C ALA A 222 0.26 6.01 5.83
N VAL A 223 1.10 5.12 6.36
CA VAL A 223 1.16 4.78 7.79
C VAL A 223 2.37 5.45 8.39
N THR A 224 2.14 6.30 9.38
CA THR A 224 3.19 7.03 10.09
C THR A 224 3.31 6.52 11.51
N THR A 225 4.53 6.36 12.01
CA THR A 225 4.82 6.19 13.41
C THR A 225 5.69 7.33 13.91
N LEU A 226 5.48 7.76 15.14
CA LEU A 226 6.24 8.84 15.76
C LEU A 226 6.43 8.61 17.25
N GLY A 227 7.53 9.16 17.75
CA GLY A 227 7.90 9.04 19.16
C GLY A 227 8.98 10.05 19.55
N SER A 228 9.32 10.06 20.86
CA SER A 228 10.39 10.90 21.38
C SER A 228 11.76 10.37 20.94
N VAL A 229 12.69 11.25 20.57
CA VAL A 229 14.11 10.91 20.29
C VAL A 229 14.76 10.12 21.42
N ALA A 230 14.26 10.21 22.65
CA ALA A 230 14.80 9.50 23.79
C ALA A 230 14.45 8.00 23.83
N THR A 231 13.35 7.59 23.18
CA THR A 231 12.80 6.21 23.24
C THR A 231 12.55 5.59 21.87
N PHE A 232 12.65 6.37 20.82
CA PHE A 232 12.37 5.94 19.46
C PHE A 232 13.67 5.53 18.76
N ASP A 233 13.75 4.31 18.24
CA ASP A 233 14.88 3.87 17.42
C ASP A 233 14.81 4.52 16.03
N PRO A 234 15.72 5.47 15.70
CA PRO A 234 15.72 6.14 14.40
C PRO A 234 16.47 5.36 13.31
N ALA A 235 16.96 4.16 13.61
CA ALA A 235 17.77 3.41 12.68
C ALA A 235 16.94 2.91 11.49
N TRP A 236 17.47 3.09 10.27
CA TRP A 236 16.95 2.40 9.09
C TRP A 236 17.07 0.89 9.28
N ASP A 237 16.05 0.14 8.85
CA ASP A 237 15.94 -1.30 9.07
C ASP A 237 15.98 -1.73 10.55
N GLY A 238 15.77 -0.78 11.47
CA GLY A 238 15.72 -0.99 12.91
C GLY A 238 14.41 -1.57 13.40
N ALA A 239 14.26 -1.56 14.73
CA ALA A 239 13.13 -2.17 15.44
C ALA A 239 11.78 -1.50 15.13
N ILE A 240 11.77 -0.27 14.59
CA ILE A 240 10.56 0.48 14.26
C ILE A 240 10.32 0.50 12.76
N ASP A 241 11.34 0.81 11.94
CA ASP A 241 11.20 0.95 10.49
C ASP A 241 10.80 -0.37 9.82
N ARG A 242 11.42 -1.49 10.19
CA ARG A 242 11.14 -2.79 9.58
C ARG A 242 9.70 -3.29 9.80
N PRO A 243 9.15 -3.32 11.03
CA PRO A 243 7.75 -3.71 11.25
C PRO A 243 6.76 -2.77 10.57
N LEU A 244 7.04 -1.46 10.53
CA LEU A 244 6.20 -0.47 9.84
C LEU A 244 6.12 -0.77 8.35
N ARG A 245 7.26 -0.93 7.66
CA ARG A 245 7.28 -1.28 6.23
C ARG A 245 6.60 -2.63 5.95
N ALA A 246 6.90 -3.65 6.77
CA ALA A 246 6.29 -4.96 6.62
C ALA A 246 4.77 -4.92 6.78
N MET A 247 4.23 -4.06 7.64
CA MET A 247 2.78 -3.86 7.76
C MET A 247 2.21 -3.12 6.54
N ALA A 248 2.88 -2.07 6.06
CA ALA A 248 2.45 -1.32 4.87
C ALA A 248 2.46 -2.21 3.62
N ASP A 249 3.45 -3.09 3.47
CA ASP A 249 3.53 -4.07 2.38
C ASP A 249 2.37 -5.07 2.43
N ARG A 250 2.06 -5.61 3.63
CA ARG A 250 0.90 -6.49 3.81
C ARG A 250 -0.42 -5.80 3.48
N LEU A 251 -0.60 -4.55 3.93
CA LEU A 251 -1.78 -3.76 3.59
C LEU A 251 -1.89 -3.53 2.08
N SER A 252 -0.78 -3.22 1.41
CA SER A 252 -0.74 -3.07 -0.05
C SER A 252 -1.13 -4.37 -0.74
N GLY A 253 -0.63 -5.52 -0.28
CA GLY A 253 -1.04 -6.85 -0.76
C GLY A 253 -2.54 -7.13 -0.55
N ASP A 254 -3.09 -6.78 0.62
CA ASP A 254 -4.53 -6.90 0.92
C ASP A 254 -5.39 -5.98 0.02
N LEU A 255 -4.82 -4.86 -0.46
CA LEU A 255 -5.43 -3.95 -1.44
C LEU A 255 -5.19 -4.39 -2.90
N GLY A 256 -4.49 -5.51 -3.12
CA GLY A 256 -4.25 -6.10 -4.44
C GLY A 256 -2.96 -5.64 -5.14
N TYR A 257 -2.10 -4.86 -4.48
CA TYR A 257 -0.82 -4.45 -5.03
C TYR A 257 0.14 -5.63 -5.19
N GLY A 258 0.86 -5.69 -6.32
CA GLY A 258 1.88 -6.72 -6.57
C GLY A 258 1.33 -8.14 -6.82
N GLN A 259 0.03 -8.29 -7.04
CA GLN A 259 -0.62 -9.57 -7.37
C GLN A 259 -0.81 -9.79 -8.89
N GLY A 260 -0.10 -9.01 -9.71
CA GLY A 260 -0.14 -9.07 -11.17
C GLY A 260 1.04 -9.85 -11.77
#